data_2e6630ad5dd56b49a276024c0418e684
#
_entry.id   2e6630ad5dd56b49a276024c0418e684
#
_cell.length_a   1.000
_cell.length_b   1.000
_cell.length_c   1.000
_cell.angle_alpha   90.00
_cell.angle_beta   90.00
_cell.angle_gamma   90.00
#
_symmetry.space_group_name_H-M   'P 1'
#
loop_
_entity.id
_entity.type
_entity.pdbx_description
1 polymer ?
#
loop_
_entity_poly.entity_id
_entity_poly.type
_entity_poly.pdbx_seq_one_letter_code
_entity_poly.pdbx_strand_id
1 'polypeptide(L)'
;MQSDYHLDPVTGVWSQPGFQSIDYSDGEETEQRLQHIIDTASDISSLSPELRQYCADWPTTYHLSGLRANILRPFEITAEHDVLEIGAGCGALSRYLGECGASVLALEGSFRRAHIARSRTRDLDNVTVVAEKLSAFETSQQFDVVTLIGVLEYAALDDDVDEPAKAMLRKAASMLKPDGVVILAIENQLGLKY
;
A
#
# COMPACT_ATOMS: atom_id res chain seq x y z
N MET A 1 -9.75 -11.71 8.51
CA MET A 1 -9.27 -12.27 7.22
C MET A 1 -10.04 -13.57 6.94
N GLN A 2 -10.34 -13.86 5.69
CA GLN A 2 -10.96 -15.14 5.32
C GLN A 2 -10.00 -16.30 5.61
N SER A 3 -10.54 -17.51 5.80
CA SER A 3 -9.82 -18.71 6.25
C SER A 3 -8.69 -19.19 5.32
N ASP A 4 -8.59 -18.63 4.12
CA ASP A 4 -7.73 -19.14 3.05
C ASP A 4 -6.37 -18.43 2.93
N TYR A 5 -6.16 -17.33 3.70
CA TYR A 5 -4.87 -16.64 3.73
C TYR A 5 -3.92 -17.29 4.73
N HIS A 6 -2.67 -17.45 4.34
CA HIS A 6 -1.60 -17.99 5.16
C HIS A 6 -0.53 -16.93 5.39
N LEU A 7 -0.06 -16.84 6.62
CA LEU A 7 1.06 -15.97 6.98
C LEU A 7 2.38 -16.66 6.58
N ASP A 8 3.16 -16.01 5.76
CA ASP A 8 4.55 -16.41 5.54
C ASP A 8 5.38 -16.05 6.79
N PRO A 9 5.95 -17.05 7.50
CA PRO A 9 6.63 -16.79 8.77
C PRO A 9 7.97 -16.07 8.60
N VAL A 10 8.51 -16.03 7.39
CA VAL A 10 9.79 -15.36 7.10
C VAL A 10 9.57 -13.88 6.80
N THR A 11 8.59 -13.57 5.95
CA THR A 11 8.34 -12.20 5.50
C THR A 11 7.28 -11.49 6.33
N GLY A 12 6.43 -12.22 7.07
CA GLY A 12 5.30 -11.66 7.80
C GLY A 12 4.17 -11.16 6.89
N VAL A 13 4.16 -11.57 5.62
CA VAL A 13 3.15 -11.21 4.61
C VAL A 13 2.09 -12.30 4.55
N TRP A 14 0.83 -11.90 4.49
CA TRP A 14 -0.30 -12.81 4.23
C TRP A 14 -0.53 -12.97 2.73
N SER A 15 -0.78 -14.18 2.28
CA SER A 15 -1.16 -14.45 0.88
C SER A 15 -2.02 -15.71 0.77
N GLN A 16 -2.76 -15.84 -0.33
CA GLN A 16 -3.45 -17.07 -0.66
C GLN A 16 -2.49 -18.12 -1.24
N PRO A 17 -2.74 -19.43 -1.04
CA PRO A 17 -1.99 -20.48 -1.72
C PRO A 17 -2.09 -20.32 -3.23
N GLY A 18 -0.93 -20.28 -3.90
CA GLY A 18 -0.89 -20.12 -5.35
C GLY A 18 -1.04 -18.67 -5.85
N PHE A 19 -0.96 -17.68 -4.96
CA PHE A 19 -0.93 -16.28 -5.35
C PHE A 19 0.12 -16.02 -6.43
N GLN A 20 -0.27 -15.32 -7.49
CA GLN A 20 0.62 -14.91 -8.57
C GLN A 20 0.85 -13.41 -8.49
N SER A 21 2.09 -13.05 -8.20
CA SER A 21 2.53 -11.66 -8.15
C SER A 21 2.34 -10.97 -9.50
N ILE A 22 1.93 -9.70 -9.47
CA ILE A 22 1.94 -8.85 -10.67
C ILE A 22 3.39 -8.51 -11.05
N ASP A 23 3.63 -8.30 -12.35
CA ASP A 23 4.97 -7.97 -12.87
C ASP A 23 5.34 -6.48 -12.73
N TYR A 24 4.44 -5.66 -12.18
CA TYR A 24 4.71 -4.24 -11.98
C TYR A 24 5.79 -4.04 -10.92
N SER A 25 6.91 -3.41 -11.30
CA SER A 25 8.02 -3.12 -10.39
C SER A 25 8.85 -1.92 -10.86
N ASP A 26 9.60 -1.31 -9.92
CA ASP A 26 10.62 -0.29 -10.23
C ASP A 26 11.94 -0.92 -10.72
N GLY A 27 11.95 -2.20 -10.93
CA GLY A 27 13.12 -3.01 -11.26
C GLY A 27 13.69 -3.73 -10.04
N GLU A 28 14.19 -4.94 -10.28
CA GLU A 28 14.66 -5.85 -9.22
C GLU A 28 15.77 -5.23 -8.37
N GLU A 29 16.78 -4.60 -9.00
CA GLU A 29 17.89 -3.94 -8.31
C GLU A 29 17.40 -2.80 -7.40
N THR A 30 16.45 -2.02 -7.88
CA THR A 30 15.86 -0.90 -7.13
C THR A 30 15.13 -1.41 -5.89
N GLU A 31 14.28 -2.43 -6.06
CA GLU A 31 13.50 -2.99 -4.95
C GLU A 31 14.37 -3.73 -3.94
N GLN A 32 15.44 -4.42 -4.37
CA GLN A 32 16.44 -5.02 -3.48
C GLN A 32 17.17 -3.94 -2.66
N ARG A 33 17.53 -2.81 -3.30
CA ARG A 33 18.14 -1.67 -2.61
C ARG A 33 17.19 -1.06 -1.58
N LEU A 34 15.92 -0.86 -1.92
CA LEU A 34 14.90 -0.36 -0.99
C LEU A 34 14.71 -1.30 0.20
N GLN A 35 14.63 -2.62 -0.05
CA GLN A 35 14.54 -3.63 1.00
C GLN A 35 15.74 -3.54 1.95
N HIS A 36 16.96 -3.50 1.40
CA HIS A 36 18.18 -3.42 2.19
C HIS A 36 18.21 -2.15 3.07
N ILE A 37 17.85 -0.99 2.52
CA ILE A 37 17.78 0.27 3.26
C ILE A 37 16.79 0.15 4.43
N ILE A 38 15.59 -0.36 4.18
CA ILE A 38 14.55 -0.48 5.20
C ILE A 38 14.94 -1.50 6.28
N ASP A 39 15.55 -2.63 5.89
CA ASP A 39 15.94 -3.67 6.84
C ASP A 39 17.07 -3.23 7.78
N THR A 40 17.99 -2.39 7.27
CA THR A 40 19.15 -1.92 8.04
C THR A 40 18.91 -0.62 8.79
N ALA A 41 17.87 0.16 8.42
CA ALA A 41 17.54 1.41 9.09
C ALA A 41 17.09 1.18 10.53
N SER A 42 17.60 2.01 11.44
CA SER A 42 17.21 2.05 12.85
C SER A 42 15.90 2.80 13.05
N ASP A 43 15.66 3.82 12.24
CA ASP A 43 14.44 4.63 12.22
C ASP A 43 13.73 4.47 10.88
N ILE A 44 12.61 3.73 10.89
CA ILE A 44 11.76 3.48 9.72
C ILE A 44 10.46 4.30 9.75
N SER A 45 10.38 5.31 10.61
CA SER A 45 9.19 6.17 10.73
C SER A 45 8.89 6.94 9.44
N SER A 46 7.66 7.43 9.32
CA SER A 46 7.25 8.20 8.14
C SER A 46 8.04 9.52 7.97
N LEU A 47 8.59 10.07 9.05
CA LEU A 47 9.42 11.29 9.04
C LEU A 47 10.90 11.02 9.32
N SER A 48 11.35 9.78 9.20
CA SER A 48 12.72 9.38 9.48
C SER A 48 13.76 10.26 8.81
N PRO A 49 14.62 10.95 9.57
CA PRO A 49 15.76 11.66 9.01
C PRO A 49 16.82 10.70 8.44
N GLU A 50 16.87 9.46 8.94
CA GLU A 50 17.76 8.42 8.42
C GLU A 50 17.34 8.01 7.02
N LEU A 51 16.07 7.65 6.79
CA LEU A 51 15.57 7.28 5.47
C LEU A 51 15.68 8.42 4.47
N ARG A 52 15.51 9.66 4.92
CA ARG A 52 15.64 10.84 4.06
C ARG A 52 17.02 10.99 3.43
N GLN A 53 18.08 10.48 4.07
CA GLN A 53 19.44 10.55 3.52
C GLN A 53 19.62 9.66 2.28
N TYR A 54 18.77 8.65 2.11
CA TYR A 54 18.79 7.76 0.95
C TYR A 54 17.95 8.27 -0.24
N CYS A 55 17.24 9.39 -0.10
CA CYS A 55 16.42 9.98 -1.17
C CYS A 55 17.31 10.67 -2.20
N ALA A 56 17.98 9.90 -3.05
CA ALA A 56 18.96 10.39 -4.04
C ALA A 56 18.44 10.32 -5.49
N ASP A 57 17.42 9.52 -5.76
CA ASP A 57 16.80 9.33 -7.07
C ASP A 57 15.27 9.27 -6.94
N TRP A 58 14.58 9.14 -8.07
CA TRP A 58 13.10 9.10 -8.05
C TRP A 58 12.54 7.93 -7.22
N PRO A 59 12.97 6.66 -7.41
CA PRO A 59 12.43 5.56 -6.63
C PRO A 59 12.65 5.71 -5.12
N THR A 60 13.86 6.06 -4.68
CA THR A 60 14.14 6.24 -3.26
C THR A 60 13.37 7.43 -2.69
N THR A 61 13.25 8.55 -3.43
CA THR A 61 12.43 9.69 -3.01
C THR A 61 10.95 9.30 -2.91
N TYR A 62 10.44 8.54 -3.88
CA TYR A 62 9.05 8.11 -3.91
C TYR A 62 8.71 7.19 -2.72
N HIS A 63 9.57 6.21 -2.42
CA HIS A 63 9.28 5.19 -1.41
C HIS A 63 9.75 5.55 0.00
N LEU A 64 10.78 6.37 0.16
CA LEU A 64 11.38 6.64 1.49
C LEU A 64 11.04 8.02 2.04
N SER A 65 10.68 8.99 1.18
CA SER A 65 10.40 10.35 1.62
C SER A 65 9.12 10.46 2.45
N GLY A 66 9.19 11.16 3.58
CA GLY A 66 8.03 11.52 4.40
C GLY A 66 7.00 12.43 3.69
N LEU A 67 7.36 12.99 2.52
CA LEU A 67 6.46 13.83 1.73
C LEU A 67 5.27 13.06 1.15
N ARG A 68 5.41 11.74 0.95
CA ARG A 68 4.29 10.88 0.48
C ARG A 68 3.07 10.98 1.40
N ALA A 69 3.30 11.03 2.69
CA ALA A 69 2.23 11.11 3.68
C ALA A 69 1.44 12.42 3.63
N ASN A 70 1.97 13.48 2.98
CA ASN A 70 1.27 14.78 2.87
C ASN A 70 -0.08 14.67 2.17
N ILE A 71 -0.27 13.66 1.32
CA ILE A 71 -1.55 13.42 0.65
C ILE A 71 -2.65 12.98 1.63
N LEU A 72 -2.28 12.33 2.73
CA LEU A 72 -3.21 11.83 3.75
C LEU A 72 -3.31 12.74 4.97
N ARG A 73 -2.32 13.61 5.23
CA ARG A 73 -2.32 14.52 6.40
C ARG A 73 -3.55 15.43 6.53
N PRO A 74 -4.21 15.89 5.44
CA PRO A 74 -5.43 16.69 5.57
C PRO A 74 -6.64 15.94 6.13
N PHE A 75 -6.56 14.58 6.16
CA PHE A 75 -7.65 13.73 6.65
C PHE A 75 -7.39 13.36 8.11
N GLU A 76 -8.43 13.41 8.93
CA GLU A 76 -8.36 13.03 10.34
C GLU A 76 -8.46 11.51 10.47
N ILE A 77 -7.33 10.82 10.27
CA ILE A 77 -7.21 9.36 10.43
C ILE A 77 -6.66 9.08 11.83
N THR A 78 -7.36 8.26 12.60
CA THR A 78 -7.07 7.97 14.02
C THR A 78 -7.16 6.47 14.31
N ALA A 79 -6.90 6.10 15.56
CA ALA A 79 -7.00 4.72 16.04
C ALA A 79 -8.43 4.13 16.00
N GLU A 80 -9.45 4.95 15.76
CA GLU A 80 -10.84 4.50 15.65
C GLU A 80 -11.20 4.03 14.23
N HIS A 81 -10.30 4.23 13.25
CA HIS A 81 -10.55 3.93 11.85
C HIS A 81 -9.97 2.59 11.42
N ASP A 82 -10.79 1.82 10.71
CA ASP A 82 -10.33 0.70 9.88
C ASP A 82 -10.00 1.22 8.49
N VAL A 83 -8.79 1.00 8.02
CA VAL A 83 -8.30 1.50 6.73
C VAL A 83 -7.91 0.34 5.82
N LEU A 84 -8.42 0.34 4.59
CA LEU A 84 -7.91 -0.49 3.50
C LEU A 84 -7.03 0.37 2.58
N GLU A 85 -5.76 0.07 2.53
CA GLU A 85 -4.85 0.66 1.56
C GLU A 85 -4.72 -0.27 0.36
N ILE A 86 -5.19 0.17 -0.81
CA ILE A 86 -5.06 -0.56 -2.06
C ILE A 86 -3.81 -0.07 -2.78
N GLY A 87 -2.88 -0.99 -3.08
CA GLY A 87 -1.59 -0.68 -3.69
C GLY A 87 -0.60 -0.07 -2.69
N ALA A 88 -0.29 -0.80 -1.63
CA ALA A 88 0.61 -0.35 -0.55
C ALA A 88 2.04 -0.04 -1.04
N GLY A 89 2.44 -0.59 -2.18
CA GLY A 89 3.79 -0.45 -2.70
C GLY A 89 4.84 -0.88 -1.68
N CYS A 90 5.84 -0.05 -1.43
CA CYS A 90 6.87 -0.32 -0.41
C CYS A 90 6.51 0.21 0.99
N GLY A 91 5.23 0.43 1.29
CA GLY A 91 4.72 0.70 2.63
C GLY A 91 4.90 2.11 3.17
N ALA A 92 5.14 3.11 2.32
CA ALA A 92 5.32 4.49 2.78
C ALA A 92 4.06 5.07 3.43
N LEU A 93 2.90 4.82 2.85
CA LEU A 93 1.61 5.25 3.38
C LEU A 93 1.09 4.29 4.45
N SER A 94 1.29 2.97 4.29
CA SER A 94 1.00 1.97 5.32
C SER A 94 1.66 2.34 6.65
N ARG A 95 2.93 2.77 6.60
CA ARG A 95 3.67 3.24 7.77
C ARG A 95 3.00 4.45 8.41
N TYR A 96 2.67 5.47 7.61
CA TYR A 96 2.02 6.68 8.12
C TYR A 96 0.64 6.39 8.73
N LEU A 97 -0.17 5.59 8.06
CA LEU A 97 -1.49 5.18 8.56
C LEU A 97 -1.40 4.42 9.88
N GLY A 98 -0.44 3.50 9.98
CA GLY A 98 -0.16 2.78 11.22
C GLY A 98 0.33 3.68 12.35
N GLU A 99 1.14 4.70 12.06
CA GLU A 99 1.56 5.72 13.04
C GLU A 99 0.42 6.63 13.50
N CYS A 100 -0.61 6.82 12.68
CA CYS A 100 -1.86 7.46 13.11
C CYS A 100 -2.66 6.60 14.10
N GLY A 101 -2.27 5.35 14.29
CA GLY A 101 -2.94 4.37 15.16
C GLY A 101 -4.05 3.57 14.47
N ALA A 102 -4.39 3.87 13.22
CA ALA A 102 -5.46 3.18 12.50
C ALA A 102 -5.20 1.68 12.35
N SER A 103 -6.27 0.88 12.35
CA SER A 103 -6.19 -0.54 11.96
C SER A 103 -6.07 -0.63 10.45
N VAL A 104 -4.90 -1.01 9.94
CA VAL A 104 -4.57 -0.96 8.51
C VAL A 104 -4.50 -2.35 7.92
N LEU A 105 -5.25 -2.58 6.84
CA LEU A 105 -5.04 -3.67 5.92
C LEU A 105 -4.41 -3.11 4.63
N ALA A 106 -3.13 -3.42 4.42
CA ALA A 106 -2.35 -2.96 3.29
C ALA A 106 -2.32 -4.06 2.22
N LEU A 107 -2.99 -3.83 1.09
CA LEU A 107 -3.09 -4.76 -0.03
C LEU A 107 -2.07 -4.38 -1.11
N GLU A 108 -1.26 -5.34 -1.54
CA GLU A 108 -0.23 -5.13 -2.55
C GLU A 108 -0.17 -6.31 -3.54
N GLY A 109 -0.22 -6.02 -4.83
CA GLY A 109 -0.22 -7.04 -5.88
C GLY A 109 1.16 -7.68 -6.15
N SER A 110 2.24 -7.04 -5.73
CA SER A 110 3.60 -7.57 -5.83
C SER A 110 4.08 -8.14 -4.50
N PHE A 111 4.40 -9.45 -4.45
CA PHE A 111 4.89 -10.08 -3.21
C PHE A 111 6.16 -9.40 -2.69
N ARG A 112 7.08 -9.03 -3.59
CA ARG A 112 8.33 -8.36 -3.22
C ARG A 112 8.05 -7.01 -2.55
N ARG A 113 7.16 -6.20 -3.12
CA ARG A 113 6.76 -4.91 -2.53
C ARG A 113 5.99 -5.09 -1.23
N ALA A 114 5.10 -6.07 -1.15
CA ALA A 114 4.41 -6.43 0.09
C ALA A 114 5.40 -6.79 1.21
N HIS A 115 6.47 -7.53 0.89
CA HIS A 115 7.55 -7.82 1.84
C HIS A 115 8.26 -6.55 2.31
N ILE A 116 8.60 -5.63 1.38
CA ILE A 116 9.19 -4.32 1.74
C ILE A 116 8.25 -3.52 2.63
N ALA A 117 6.94 -3.50 2.30
CA ALA A 117 5.94 -2.83 3.11
C ALA A 117 5.84 -3.42 4.53
N ARG A 118 5.89 -4.76 4.66
CA ARG A 118 5.89 -5.43 5.96
C ARG A 118 7.16 -5.12 6.75
N SER A 119 8.33 -5.14 6.11
CA SER A 119 9.59 -4.73 6.74
C SER A 119 9.53 -3.28 7.24
N ARG A 120 8.91 -2.39 6.48
CA ARG A 120 8.73 -0.99 6.86
C ARG A 120 7.76 -0.78 8.02
N THR A 121 6.87 -1.71 8.25
CA THR A 121 5.86 -1.65 9.33
C THR A 121 6.08 -2.70 10.40
N ARG A 122 7.30 -3.30 10.48
CA ARG A 122 7.63 -4.45 11.33
C ARG A 122 7.38 -4.25 12.83
N ASP A 123 7.42 -3.01 13.29
CA ASP A 123 7.19 -2.58 14.67
C ASP A 123 5.76 -2.09 14.93
N LEU A 124 4.86 -2.24 13.96
CA LEU A 124 3.45 -1.83 14.05
C LEU A 124 2.55 -3.07 14.03
N ASP A 125 1.90 -3.36 15.15
CA ASP A 125 0.98 -4.49 15.30
C ASP A 125 -0.40 -4.21 14.68
N ASN A 126 -0.71 -2.94 14.42
CA ASN A 126 -1.95 -2.47 13.81
C ASN A 126 -1.92 -2.43 12.28
N VAL A 127 -0.84 -2.90 11.66
CA VAL A 127 -0.70 -2.98 10.20
C VAL A 127 -0.57 -4.43 9.76
N THR A 128 -1.52 -4.88 8.96
CA THR A 128 -1.51 -6.19 8.30
C THR A 128 -1.22 -6.01 6.81
N VAL A 129 -0.20 -6.70 6.30
CA VAL A 129 0.14 -6.65 4.87
C VAL A 129 -0.29 -7.94 4.19
N VAL A 130 -1.03 -7.78 3.08
CA VAL A 130 -1.57 -8.88 2.28
C VAL A 130 -1.05 -8.76 0.85
N ALA A 131 -0.41 -9.81 0.36
CA ALA A 131 -0.05 -9.93 -1.04
C ALA A 131 -1.22 -10.56 -1.81
N GLU A 132 -1.98 -9.72 -2.53
CA GLU A 132 -3.09 -10.15 -3.37
C GLU A 132 -3.45 -9.05 -4.38
N LYS A 133 -4.00 -9.47 -5.52
CA LYS A 133 -4.60 -8.56 -6.49
C LYS A 133 -5.95 -8.07 -5.99
N LEU A 134 -6.27 -6.80 -6.21
CA LEU A 134 -7.58 -6.27 -5.82
C LEU A 134 -8.72 -7.06 -6.44
N SER A 135 -8.59 -7.48 -7.71
CA SER A 135 -9.61 -8.27 -8.42
C SER A 135 -9.94 -9.58 -7.71
N ALA A 136 -8.94 -10.25 -7.14
CA ALA A 136 -9.09 -11.52 -6.42
C ALA A 136 -9.35 -11.34 -4.91
N PHE A 137 -9.05 -10.18 -4.36
CA PHE A 137 -9.23 -9.92 -2.94
C PHE A 137 -10.70 -9.91 -2.53
N GLU A 138 -11.04 -10.77 -1.58
CA GLU A 138 -12.39 -10.88 -1.01
C GLU A 138 -12.33 -10.73 0.51
N THR A 139 -13.24 -9.93 1.06
CA THR A 139 -13.34 -9.71 2.50
C THR A 139 -14.79 -9.40 2.90
N SER A 140 -15.19 -9.85 4.08
CA SER A 140 -16.43 -9.41 4.72
C SER A 140 -16.23 -8.18 5.61
N GLN A 141 -14.97 -7.78 5.84
CA GLN A 141 -14.65 -6.56 6.60
C GLN A 141 -15.01 -5.34 5.78
N GLN A 142 -15.57 -4.34 6.45
CA GLN A 142 -15.83 -3.03 5.89
C GLN A 142 -14.92 -1.99 6.55
N PHE A 143 -14.60 -0.93 5.82
CA PHE A 143 -13.58 0.05 6.21
C PHE A 143 -14.18 1.45 6.29
N ASP A 144 -13.65 2.25 7.21
CA ASP A 144 -13.98 3.68 7.31
C ASP A 144 -13.33 4.47 6.16
N VAL A 145 -12.12 4.03 5.79
CA VAL A 145 -11.35 4.67 4.73
C VAL A 145 -10.79 3.60 3.78
N VAL A 146 -10.96 3.82 2.49
CA VAL A 146 -10.29 3.06 1.43
C VAL A 146 -9.40 4.01 0.63
N THR A 147 -8.10 3.71 0.51
CA THR A 147 -7.18 4.55 -0.26
C THR A 147 -6.80 3.89 -1.58
N LEU A 148 -6.77 4.69 -2.65
CA LEU A 148 -6.25 4.35 -3.98
C LEU A 148 -5.31 5.48 -4.42
N ILE A 149 -4.03 5.39 -4.08
CA ILE A 149 -3.06 6.46 -4.32
C ILE A 149 -1.95 5.98 -5.25
N GLY A 150 -2.00 6.42 -6.52
CA GLY A 150 -1.09 5.97 -7.55
C GLY A 150 -1.37 4.53 -7.98
N VAL A 151 -2.64 4.15 -8.09
CA VAL A 151 -3.07 2.78 -8.41
C VAL A 151 -4.05 2.73 -9.57
N LEU A 152 -4.99 3.67 -9.64
CA LEU A 152 -6.08 3.63 -10.62
C LEU A 152 -5.58 3.71 -12.06
N GLU A 153 -4.46 4.37 -12.29
CA GLU A 153 -3.79 4.45 -13.60
C GLU A 153 -3.33 3.09 -14.13
N TYR A 154 -3.14 2.13 -13.23
CA TYR A 154 -2.73 0.76 -13.56
C TYR A 154 -3.89 -0.24 -13.63
N ALA A 155 -5.12 0.22 -13.49
CA ALA A 155 -6.30 -0.65 -13.49
C ALA A 155 -6.38 -1.56 -14.73
N ALA A 156 -5.93 -1.07 -15.89
CA ALA A 156 -5.94 -1.83 -17.16
C ALA A 156 -4.89 -2.94 -17.21
N LEU A 157 -3.95 -3.02 -16.27
CA LEU A 157 -2.91 -4.05 -16.24
C LEU A 157 -3.38 -5.34 -15.54
N ASP A 158 -4.45 -5.28 -14.78
CA ASP A 158 -4.87 -6.42 -13.94
C ASP A 158 -5.87 -7.36 -14.61
N ASP A 159 -6.75 -6.89 -15.53
CA ASP A 159 -7.84 -7.71 -16.08
C ASP A 159 -8.32 -7.28 -17.48
N ASP A 160 -8.76 -8.27 -18.28
CA ASP A 160 -9.54 -8.10 -19.50
C ASP A 160 -11.02 -7.73 -19.16
N VAL A 161 -11.21 -6.66 -18.38
CA VAL A 161 -12.53 -6.20 -17.94
C VAL A 161 -12.92 -4.93 -18.70
N ASP A 162 -14.17 -4.85 -19.13
CA ASP A 162 -14.72 -3.59 -19.65
C ASP A 162 -14.69 -2.51 -18.56
N GLU A 163 -14.17 -1.34 -18.85
CA GLU A 163 -14.03 -0.20 -17.93
C GLU A 163 -13.26 -0.54 -16.61
N PRO A 164 -11.99 -1.01 -16.69
CA PRO A 164 -11.27 -1.55 -15.52
C PRO A 164 -11.13 -0.55 -14.36
N ALA A 165 -10.91 0.73 -14.64
CA ALA A 165 -10.87 1.77 -13.61
C ALA A 165 -12.20 1.89 -12.85
N LYS A 166 -13.31 1.76 -13.56
CA LYS A 166 -14.64 1.80 -12.95
C LYS A 166 -14.95 0.56 -12.13
N ALA A 167 -14.52 -0.61 -12.60
CA ALA A 167 -14.60 -1.86 -11.85
C ALA A 167 -13.79 -1.77 -10.55
N MET A 168 -12.57 -1.28 -10.60
CA MET A 168 -11.72 -1.05 -9.43
C MET A 168 -12.38 -0.10 -8.42
N LEU A 169 -12.92 1.02 -8.87
CA LEU A 169 -13.62 1.98 -7.99
C LEU A 169 -14.89 1.40 -7.38
N ARG A 170 -15.67 0.61 -8.13
CA ARG A 170 -16.84 -0.08 -7.59
C ARG A 170 -16.45 -1.09 -6.52
N LYS A 171 -15.40 -1.86 -6.74
CA LYS A 171 -14.90 -2.83 -5.76
C LYS A 171 -14.40 -2.12 -4.51
N ALA A 172 -13.63 -1.06 -4.63
CA ALA A 172 -13.19 -0.23 -3.50
C ALA A 172 -14.39 0.33 -2.70
N ALA A 173 -15.37 0.88 -3.40
CA ALA A 173 -16.57 1.43 -2.76
C ALA A 173 -17.43 0.36 -2.05
N SER A 174 -17.46 -0.87 -2.58
CA SER A 174 -18.23 -1.96 -1.96
C SER A 174 -17.68 -2.42 -0.61
N MET A 175 -16.43 -2.09 -0.30
CA MET A 175 -15.77 -2.42 0.96
C MET A 175 -15.87 -1.31 2.01
N LEU A 176 -16.56 -0.20 1.71
CA LEU A 176 -16.77 0.88 2.66
C LEU A 176 -17.90 0.57 3.65
N LYS A 177 -17.74 1.03 4.88
CA LYS A 177 -18.84 1.22 5.84
C LYS A 177 -19.84 2.27 5.29
N PRO A 178 -21.07 2.37 5.81
CA PRO A 178 -22.08 3.29 5.29
C PRO A 178 -21.64 4.75 5.17
N ASP A 179 -20.82 5.23 6.12
CA ASP A 179 -20.29 6.60 6.15
C ASP A 179 -18.80 6.66 5.75
N GLY A 180 -18.28 5.58 5.20
CA GLY A 180 -16.87 5.47 4.81
C GLY A 180 -16.53 6.29 3.57
N VAL A 181 -15.25 6.61 3.39
CA VAL A 181 -14.76 7.45 2.30
C VAL A 181 -13.69 6.76 1.47
N VAL A 182 -13.67 7.05 0.17
CA VAL A 182 -12.54 6.70 -0.70
C VAL A 182 -11.64 7.93 -0.85
N ILE A 183 -10.34 7.75 -0.56
CA ILE A 183 -9.31 8.76 -0.85
C ILE A 183 -8.59 8.32 -2.12
N LEU A 184 -8.80 9.09 -3.19
CA LEU A 184 -8.25 8.80 -4.51
C LEU A 184 -7.23 9.85 -4.92
N ALA A 185 -6.05 9.41 -5.37
CA ALA A 185 -5.08 10.27 -6.03
C ALA A 185 -4.45 9.52 -7.21
N ILE A 186 -4.43 10.19 -8.36
CA ILE A 186 -3.87 9.69 -9.61
C ILE A 186 -2.95 10.75 -10.23
N GLU A 187 -2.02 10.31 -11.07
CA GLU A 187 -1.25 11.24 -11.89
C GLU A 187 -2.18 11.95 -12.89
N ASN A 188 -2.00 13.27 -13.00
CA ASN A 188 -2.78 14.07 -13.93
C ASN A 188 -1.93 14.38 -15.17
N GLN A 189 -2.32 13.82 -16.31
CA GLN A 189 -1.65 14.05 -17.59
C GLN A 189 -1.60 15.53 -18.01
N LEU A 190 -2.55 16.35 -17.53
CA LEU A 190 -2.59 17.79 -17.76
C LEU A 190 -1.96 18.60 -16.61
N GLY A 191 -1.27 17.93 -15.69
CA GLY A 191 -0.58 18.59 -14.57
C GLY A 191 0.60 19.44 -15.04
N LEU A 192 0.95 20.45 -14.23
CA LEU A 192 2.09 21.35 -14.52
C LEU A 192 3.46 20.63 -14.58
N LYS A 193 3.52 19.37 -14.19
CA LYS A 193 4.73 18.55 -14.21
C LYS A 193 5.03 17.96 -15.59
N TYR A 194 4.05 17.91 -16.49
CA TYR A 194 4.14 17.28 -17.82
C TYR A 194 3.99 18.32 -18.93
#